data_4be6c9261c1f7aab6c2ff449a4152267
#
_entry.id   4be6c9261c1f7aab6c2ff449a4152267
#
_cell.length_a   1.000
_cell.length_b   1.000
_cell.length_c   1.000
_cell.angle_alpha   90.00
_cell.angle_beta   90.00
_cell.angle_gamma   90.00
#
_symmetry.space_group_name_H-M   'P 1'
#
loop_
_entity.id
_entity.type
_entity.pdbx_description
1 polymer ?
#
loop_
_entity_poly.entity_id
_entity_poly.type
_entity_poly.pdbx_seq_one_letter_code
_entity_poly.pdbx_strand_id
1 'polypeptide(L)'
;MNVQNIPRTQKDVKRAFIPKMDAFLFFDYKAIEVRLLAYYLARGIGDTSLRDEIISGMDPHRVTAQGLYNKQDITDEERQVGKTLNFSIIYGGGTPTIMRQLGVSYQEAKRLLDAYHDTRPGISLLRKSIDNTLGIRGYIINSHGRNLHVTESHKALNALIQGSAADVMREAVVTTHKYLNAHLKYSHIVNIIHDEIMLDVDLDEVEDLVDNVPICMTPMSINEVMPIEVDTEIAYKTWADKEEYERSGKQPVALHAG
;
A
#
# COMPACT_ATOMS: atom_id res chain seq x y z
N MET A 1 -1.06 3.12 24.72
CA MET A 1 -0.26 3.72 23.60
C MET A 1 -0.80 3.15 22.31
N ASN A 2 -1.09 3.97 21.30
CA ASN A 2 -1.46 3.44 19.99
C ASN A 2 -0.17 3.17 19.19
N VAL A 3 0.22 1.91 19.08
CA VAL A 3 1.47 1.46 18.44
C VAL A 3 1.50 1.80 16.95
N GLN A 4 0.32 1.85 16.30
CA GLN A 4 0.20 2.22 14.88
C GLN A 4 0.62 3.68 14.59
N ASN A 5 0.61 4.55 15.60
CA ASN A 5 0.95 5.97 15.46
C ASN A 5 2.39 6.30 15.84
N ILE A 6 3.25 5.29 16.07
CA ILE A 6 4.66 5.53 16.34
C ILE A 6 5.35 5.97 15.03
N PRO A 7 5.84 7.23 14.93
CA PRO A 7 6.47 7.71 13.71
C PRO A 7 7.69 6.85 13.32
N ARG A 8 7.90 6.69 12.01
CA ARG A 8 9.08 5.94 11.49
C ARG A 8 10.40 6.48 12.02
N THR A 9 10.48 7.77 12.32
CA THR A 9 11.67 8.46 12.83
C THR A 9 11.92 8.24 14.31
N GLN A 10 10.94 7.79 15.10
CA GLN A 10 11.09 7.57 16.55
C GLN A 10 11.69 6.19 16.85
N LYS A 11 12.94 5.99 16.46
CA LYS A 11 13.68 4.73 16.68
C LYS A 11 13.78 4.35 18.16
N ASP A 12 13.89 5.32 19.08
CA ASP A 12 14.05 5.03 20.51
C ASP A 12 12.82 4.33 21.11
N VAL A 13 11.61 4.71 20.66
CA VAL A 13 10.38 4.02 21.08
C VAL A 13 10.34 2.60 20.52
N LYS A 14 10.75 2.41 19.26
CA LYS A 14 10.78 1.10 18.62
C LYS A 14 11.84 0.15 19.24
N ARG A 15 12.93 0.68 19.81
CA ARG A 15 13.92 -0.12 20.53
C ARG A 15 13.39 -0.77 21.80
N ALA A 16 12.27 -0.28 22.36
CA ALA A 16 11.63 -0.90 23.51
C ALA A 16 10.88 -2.20 23.17
N PHE A 17 10.65 -2.47 21.88
CA PHE A 17 9.99 -3.68 21.42
C PHE A 17 11.06 -4.68 20.95
N ILE A 18 11.19 -5.74 21.72
CA ILE A 18 12.12 -6.86 21.46
C ILE A 18 11.33 -8.12 21.16
N PRO A 19 11.80 -9.00 20.26
CA PRO A 19 11.15 -10.28 20.04
C PRO A 19 11.21 -11.10 21.34
N LYS A 20 10.15 -11.84 21.61
CA LYS A 20 10.13 -12.83 22.70
C LYS A 20 10.79 -14.14 22.24
N MET A 21 10.68 -14.40 20.94
CA MET A 21 11.34 -15.49 20.25
C MET A 21 12.69 -15.01 19.69
N ASP A 22 13.04 -15.43 18.47
CA ASP A 22 14.37 -15.14 17.91
C ASP A 22 14.41 -13.86 17.10
N ALA A 23 13.30 -13.51 16.41
CA ALA A 23 13.24 -12.34 15.55
C ALA A 23 11.80 -11.84 15.35
N PHE A 24 11.68 -10.60 14.85
CA PHE A 24 10.47 -10.12 14.22
C PHE A 24 10.56 -10.27 12.71
N LEU A 25 9.51 -10.79 12.04
CA LEU A 25 9.29 -10.68 10.61
C LEU A 25 8.19 -9.66 10.33
N PHE A 26 8.39 -8.88 9.28
CA PHE A 26 7.45 -7.87 8.83
C PHE A 26 7.08 -8.13 7.38
N PHE A 27 5.81 -8.07 7.08
CA PHE A 27 5.24 -8.24 5.75
C PHE A 27 4.42 -7.02 5.42
N ASP A 28 4.92 -6.16 4.52
CA ASP A 28 4.33 -4.86 4.17
C ASP A 28 3.84 -4.87 2.72
N TYR A 29 2.62 -4.39 2.48
CA TYR A 29 2.10 -4.28 1.12
C TYR A 29 2.82 -3.20 0.33
N LYS A 30 3.36 -3.57 -0.83
CA LYS A 30 4.00 -2.62 -1.72
C LYS A 30 2.98 -1.74 -2.43
N ALA A 31 2.81 -0.51 -1.95
CA ALA A 31 1.93 0.51 -2.54
C ALA A 31 0.49 0.01 -2.77
N ILE A 32 -0.13 -0.62 -1.78
CA ILE A 32 -1.46 -1.24 -1.89
C ILE A 32 -2.53 -0.30 -2.45
N GLU A 33 -2.55 0.98 -2.04
CA GLU A 33 -3.56 1.94 -2.51
C GLU A 33 -3.44 2.22 -4.01
N VAL A 34 -2.22 2.32 -4.54
CA VAL A 34 -1.98 2.53 -5.99
C VAL A 34 -2.35 1.27 -6.79
N ARG A 35 -2.06 0.09 -6.25
CA ARG A 35 -2.45 -1.18 -6.86
C ARG A 35 -3.98 -1.37 -6.86
N LEU A 36 -4.66 -1.00 -5.79
CA LEU A 36 -6.12 -1.01 -5.75
C LEU A 36 -6.74 0.02 -6.70
N LEU A 37 -6.13 1.21 -6.86
CA LEU A 37 -6.56 2.15 -7.90
C LEU A 37 -6.43 1.52 -9.29
N ALA A 38 -5.29 0.89 -9.59
CA ALA A 38 -5.07 0.19 -10.86
C ALA A 38 -6.08 -0.95 -11.07
N TYR A 39 -6.39 -1.71 -10.02
CA TYR A 39 -7.44 -2.74 -10.04
C TYR A 39 -8.80 -2.15 -10.43
N TYR A 40 -9.23 -1.04 -9.79
CA TYR A 40 -10.53 -0.44 -10.08
C TYR A 40 -10.58 0.22 -11.46
N LEU A 41 -9.48 0.80 -11.95
CA LEU A 41 -9.38 1.31 -13.31
C LEU A 41 -9.54 0.18 -14.33
N ALA A 42 -8.81 -0.91 -14.16
CA ALA A 42 -8.87 -2.06 -15.07
C ALA A 42 -10.23 -2.75 -15.01
N ARG A 43 -10.75 -3.03 -13.82
CA ARG A 43 -11.99 -3.80 -13.63
C ARG A 43 -13.25 -2.99 -13.89
N GLY A 44 -13.28 -1.70 -13.46
CA GLY A 44 -14.47 -0.86 -13.50
C GLY A 44 -14.60 -0.02 -14.78
N ILE A 45 -13.49 0.37 -15.40
CA ILE A 45 -13.46 1.30 -16.55
C ILE A 45 -12.82 0.64 -17.77
N GLY A 46 -12.09 -0.47 -17.62
CA GLY A 46 -11.31 -1.10 -18.69
C GLY A 46 -9.98 -0.39 -18.99
N ASP A 47 -9.57 0.57 -18.17
CA ASP A 47 -8.28 1.25 -18.30
C ASP A 47 -7.18 0.46 -17.59
N THR A 48 -6.31 -0.18 -18.36
CA THR A 48 -5.21 -1.01 -17.84
C THR A 48 -3.88 -0.28 -17.76
N SER A 49 -3.80 0.99 -18.15
CA SER A 49 -2.55 1.73 -18.29
C SER A 49 -1.71 1.75 -17.00
N LEU A 50 -2.32 2.12 -15.88
CA LEU A 50 -1.63 2.15 -14.57
C LEU A 50 -1.21 0.73 -14.12
N ARG A 51 -2.03 -0.29 -14.38
CA ARG A 51 -1.69 -1.68 -14.10
C ARG A 51 -0.47 -2.12 -14.91
N ASP A 52 -0.48 -1.85 -16.21
CA ASP A 52 0.57 -2.30 -17.12
C ASP A 52 1.90 -1.57 -16.83
N GLU A 53 1.86 -0.30 -16.40
CA GLU A 53 3.01 0.43 -15.87
C GLU A 53 3.61 -0.29 -14.65
N ILE A 54 2.80 -0.62 -13.66
CA ILE A 54 3.26 -1.27 -12.41
C ILE A 54 3.84 -2.66 -12.71
N ILE A 55 3.16 -3.46 -13.54
CA ILE A 55 3.61 -4.83 -13.89
C ILE A 55 4.92 -4.80 -14.68
N SER A 56 5.12 -3.79 -15.54
CA SER A 56 6.37 -3.63 -16.29
C SER A 56 7.53 -3.08 -15.44
N GLY A 57 7.31 -2.82 -14.14
CA GLY A 57 8.32 -2.28 -13.23
C GLY A 57 8.56 -0.78 -13.38
N MET A 58 7.74 -0.08 -14.15
CA MET A 58 7.81 1.39 -14.23
C MET A 58 7.33 2.01 -12.92
N ASP A 59 7.96 3.11 -12.53
CA ASP A 59 7.53 3.90 -11.39
C ASP A 59 6.33 4.78 -11.77
N PRO A 60 5.10 4.52 -11.25
CA PRO A 60 3.91 5.29 -11.61
C PRO A 60 4.00 6.77 -11.27
N HIS A 61 4.83 7.13 -10.27
CA HIS A 61 5.04 8.52 -9.90
C HIS A 61 5.93 9.25 -10.90
N ARG A 62 6.93 8.55 -11.45
CA ARG A 62 7.80 9.05 -12.51
C ARG A 62 7.03 9.19 -13.82
N VAL A 63 6.22 8.20 -14.19
CA VAL A 63 5.35 8.26 -15.37
C VAL A 63 4.35 9.42 -15.27
N THR A 64 3.74 9.62 -14.10
CA THR A 64 2.88 10.79 -13.85
C THR A 64 3.65 12.08 -14.06
N ALA A 65 4.86 12.23 -13.50
CA ALA A 65 5.67 13.42 -13.67
C ALA A 65 6.07 13.67 -15.13
N GLN A 66 6.37 12.63 -15.90
CA GLN A 66 6.62 12.74 -17.34
C GLN A 66 5.44 13.41 -18.08
N GLY A 67 4.21 13.00 -17.77
CA GLY A 67 3.01 13.64 -18.32
C GLY A 67 2.82 15.08 -17.86
N LEU A 68 3.05 15.38 -16.57
CA LEU A 68 2.91 16.72 -16.00
C LEU A 68 3.88 17.76 -16.63
N TYR A 69 5.08 17.33 -16.94
CA TYR A 69 6.16 18.18 -17.45
C TYR A 69 6.43 17.98 -18.95
N ASN A 70 5.74 17.05 -19.59
CA ASN A 70 5.91 16.68 -21.00
C ASN A 70 7.38 16.43 -21.37
N LYS A 71 8.10 15.63 -20.55
CA LYS A 71 9.51 15.26 -20.78
C LYS A 71 9.81 13.86 -20.25
N GLN A 72 10.86 13.23 -20.77
CA GLN A 72 11.24 11.86 -20.38
C GLN A 72 12.12 11.82 -19.12
N ASP A 73 13.11 12.71 -19.06
CA ASP A 73 14.05 12.78 -17.94
C ASP A 73 13.44 13.55 -16.78
N ILE A 74 13.07 12.81 -15.72
CA ILE A 74 12.41 13.34 -14.52
C ILE A 74 13.39 13.34 -13.36
N THR A 75 13.56 14.52 -12.72
CA THR A 75 14.34 14.64 -11.48
C THR A 75 13.57 14.02 -10.29
N ASP A 76 14.25 13.80 -9.16
CA ASP A 76 13.62 13.25 -7.97
C ASP A 76 12.61 14.25 -7.36
N GLU A 77 12.84 15.56 -7.48
CA GLU A 77 11.88 16.58 -7.07
C GLU A 77 10.61 16.52 -7.91
N GLU A 78 10.73 16.39 -9.23
CA GLU A 78 9.58 16.25 -10.13
C GLU A 78 8.83 14.94 -9.92
N ARG A 79 9.56 13.84 -9.67
CA ARG A 79 8.97 12.58 -9.25
C ARG A 79 8.16 12.75 -7.96
N GLN A 80 8.67 13.53 -6.99
CA GLN A 80 7.95 13.82 -5.76
C GLN A 80 6.66 14.63 -6.02
N VAL A 81 6.65 15.52 -7.00
CA VAL A 81 5.42 16.21 -7.45
C VAL A 81 4.43 15.21 -8.02
N GLY A 82 4.86 14.29 -8.89
CA GLY A 82 4.04 13.23 -9.42
C GLY A 82 3.44 12.34 -8.32
N LYS A 83 4.26 11.98 -7.31
CA LYS A 83 3.81 11.24 -6.13
C LYS A 83 2.74 12.01 -5.35
N THR A 84 2.99 13.29 -5.09
CA THR A 84 2.04 14.15 -4.35
C THR A 84 0.69 14.23 -5.07
N LEU A 85 0.69 14.39 -6.40
CA LEU A 85 -0.54 14.42 -7.19
C LEU A 85 -1.27 13.07 -7.15
N ASN A 86 -0.57 11.95 -7.36
CA ASN A 86 -1.19 10.63 -7.31
C ASN A 86 -1.94 10.41 -5.98
N PHE A 87 -1.30 10.70 -4.86
CA PHE A 87 -1.95 10.55 -3.55
C PHE A 87 -3.03 11.61 -3.31
N SER A 88 -2.79 12.89 -3.65
CA SER A 88 -3.80 13.93 -3.48
C SER A 88 -5.10 13.59 -4.20
N ILE A 89 -5.01 13.05 -5.41
CA ILE A 89 -6.16 12.67 -6.21
C ILE A 89 -6.88 11.46 -5.60
N ILE A 90 -6.15 10.45 -5.15
CA ILE A 90 -6.73 9.29 -4.43
C ILE A 90 -7.51 9.79 -3.20
N TYR A 91 -6.94 10.71 -2.44
CA TYR A 91 -7.57 11.26 -1.23
C TYR A 91 -8.64 12.36 -1.49
N GLY A 92 -9.03 12.58 -2.74
CA GLY A 92 -10.09 13.54 -3.08
C GLY A 92 -9.63 15.00 -3.05
N GLY A 93 -8.32 15.24 -3.02
CA GLY A 93 -7.74 16.59 -3.06
C GLY A 93 -7.96 17.26 -4.41
N GLY A 94 -8.28 18.56 -4.36
CA GLY A 94 -8.35 19.44 -5.53
C GLY A 94 -7.23 20.49 -5.52
N THR A 95 -7.35 21.50 -6.38
CA THR A 95 -6.38 22.59 -6.53
C THR A 95 -5.90 23.21 -5.20
N PRO A 96 -6.78 23.51 -4.21
CA PRO A 96 -6.32 24.08 -2.94
C PRO A 96 -5.42 23.14 -2.12
N THR A 97 -5.65 21.82 -2.22
CA THR A 97 -4.83 20.81 -1.54
C THR A 97 -3.45 20.73 -2.18
N ILE A 98 -3.39 20.68 -3.51
CA ILE A 98 -2.14 20.64 -4.29
C ILE A 98 -1.32 21.91 -4.04
N MET A 99 -1.96 23.08 -4.09
CA MET A 99 -1.31 24.37 -3.79
C MET A 99 -0.61 24.34 -2.42
N ARG A 100 -1.30 23.86 -1.38
CA ARG A 100 -0.75 23.79 -0.02
C ARG A 100 0.35 22.75 0.11
N GLN A 101 0.19 21.57 -0.50
CA GLN A 101 1.17 20.47 -0.38
C GLN A 101 2.46 20.74 -1.13
N LEU A 102 2.38 21.41 -2.29
CA LEU A 102 3.55 21.72 -3.12
C LEU A 102 4.11 23.12 -2.87
N GLY A 103 3.40 23.98 -2.12
CA GLY A 103 3.84 25.37 -1.91
C GLY A 103 3.82 26.24 -3.17
N VAL A 104 2.97 25.91 -4.14
CA VAL A 104 2.89 26.60 -5.45
C VAL A 104 1.68 27.54 -5.52
N SER A 105 1.65 28.43 -6.54
CA SER A 105 0.50 29.29 -6.77
C SER A 105 -0.76 28.49 -7.16
N TYR A 106 -1.93 29.11 -7.00
CA TYR A 106 -3.19 28.50 -7.44
C TYR A 106 -3.19 28.18 -8.94
N GLN A 107 -2.64 29.06 -9.76
CA GLN A 107 -2.56 28.86 -11.20
C GLN A 107 -1.69 27.64 -11.56
N GLU A 108 -0.54 27.50 -10.89
CA GLU A 108 0.35 26.36 -11.11
C GLU A 108 -0.26 25.05 -10.59
N ALA A 109 -0.89 25.07 -9.42
CA ALA A 109 -1.60 23.91 -8.90
C ALA A 109 -2.73 23.45 -9.83
N LYS A 110 -3.47 24.42 -10.41
CA LYS A 110 -4.51 24.14 -11.40
C LYS A 110 -3.92 23.54 -12.69
N ARG A 111 -2.84 24.13 -13.22
CA ARG A 111 -2.14 23.60 -14.39
C ARG A 111 -1.70 22.15 -14.19
N LEU A 112 -1.09 21.86 -13.03
CA LEU A 112 -0.64 20.51 -12.68
C LEU A 112 -1.82 19.52 -12.57
N LEU A 113 -2.93 19.96 -12.00
CA LEU A 113 -4.12 19.13 -11.88
C LEU A 113 -4.76 18.84 -13.24
N ASP A 114 -4.87 19.84 -14.12
CA ASP A 114 -5.39 19.68 -15.47
C ASP A 114 -4.48 18.72 -16.27
N ALA A 115 -3.16 18.90 -16.26
CA ALA A 115 -2.20 18.01 -16.90
C ALA A 115 -2.26 16.56 -16.33
N TYR A 116 -2.52 16.43 -15.03
CA TYR A 116 -2.73 15.11 -14.42
C TYR A 116 -3.94 14.40 -15.00
N HIS A 117 -5.08 15.08 -15.13
CA HIS A 117 -6.29 14.51 -15.71
C HIS A 117 -6.12 14.15 -17.20
N ASP A 118 -5.33 14.91 -17.93
CA ASP A 118 -4.98 14.60 -19.32
C ASP A 118 -4.09 13.36 -19.42
N THR A 119 -3.16 13.21 -18.48
CA THR A 119 -2.26 12.04 -18.41
C THR A 119 -3.01 10.77 -17.96
N ARG A 120 -4.01 10.92 -17.09
CA ARG A 120 -4.75 9.81 -16.46
C ARG A 120 -6.28 9.96 -16.59
N PRO A 121 -6.83 9.94 -17.82
CA PRO A 121 -8.26 10.18 -18.05
C PRO A 121 -9.16 9.14 -17.39
N GLY A 122 -8.70 7.89 -17.24
CA GLY A 122 -9.43 6.81 -16.57
C GLY A 122 -9.85 7.15 -15.14
N ILE A 123 -9.04 7.93 -14.41
CA ILE A 123 -9.38 8.33 -13.03
C ILE A 123 -10.61 9.24 -13.01
N SER A 124 -10.73 10.17 -13.95
CA SER A 124 -11.90 11.03 -14.08
C SER A 124 -13.15 10.21 -14.45
N LEU A 125 -13.01 9.22 -15.32
CA LEU A 125 -14.10 8.29 -15.68
C LEU A 125 -14.51 7.42 -14.48
N LEU A 126 -13.55 6.90 -13.73
CA LEU A 126 -13.83 6.11 -12.52
C LEU A 126 -14.59 6.94 -11.49
N ARG A 127 -14.15 8.18 -11.21
CA ARG A 127 -14.87 9.10 -10.32
C ARG A 127 -16.30 9.34 -10.76
N LYS A 128 -16.51 9.65 -12.04
CA LYS A 128 -17.86 9.85 -12.60
C LYS A 128 -18.74 8.61 -12.44
N SER A 129 -18.18 7.42 -12.64
CA SER A 129 -18.91 6.15 -12.43
C SER A 129 -19.29 5.95 -10.96
N ILE A 130 -18.38 6.26 -10.04
CA ILE A 130 -18.63 6.21 -8.59
C ILE A 130 -19.72 7.20 -8.20
N ASP A 131 -19.66 8.46 -8.66
CA ASP A 131 -20.64 9.50 -8.37
C ASP A 131 -22.04 9.11 -8.87
N ASN A 132 -22.13 8.57 -10.08
CA ASN A 132 -23.39 8.05 -10.64
C ASN A 132 -23.94 6.90 -9.76
N THR A 133 -23.09 5.98 -9.32
CA THR A 133 -23.49 4.85 -8.48
C THR A 133 -24.03 5.34 -7.13
N LEU A 134 -23.34 6.29 -6.50
CA LEU A 134 -23.78 6.92 -5.25
C LEU A 134 -25.12 7.64 -5.42
N GLY A 135 -25.31 8.38 -6.53
CA GLY A 135 -26.57 9.07 -6.82
C GLY A 135 -27.77 8.13 -6.98
N ILE A 136 -27.53 6.90 -7.51
CA ILE A 136 -28.59 5.92 -7.74
C ILE A 136 -28.83 5.05 -6.50
N ARG A 137 -27.79 4.57 -5.83
CA ARG A 137 -27.88 3.55 -4.77
C ARG A 137 -27.67 4.09 -3.35
N GLY A 138 -27.05 5.27 -3.19
CA GLY A 138 -26.66 5.82 -1.89
C GLY A 138 -25.42 5.15 -1.27
N TYR A 139 -24.81 4.18 -1.94
CA TYR A 139 -23.59 3.48 -1.50
C TYR A 139 -22.80 2.95 -2.70
N ILE A 140 -21.53 2.66 -2.49
CA ILE A 140 -20.65 1.93 -3.41
C ILE A 140 -20.27 0.59 -2.81
N ILE A 141 -19.89 -0.37 -3.65
CA ILE A 141 -19.48 -1.71 -3.21
C ILE A 141 -17.98 -1.86 -3.49
N ASN A 142 -17.22 -2.27 -2.48
CA ASN A 142 -15.80 -2.51 -2.64
C ASN A 142 -15.48 -3.92 -3.20
N SER A 143 -14.18 -4.23 -3.37
CA SER A 143 -13.69 -5.51 -3.91
C SER A 143 -14.11 -6.74 -3.10
N HIS A 144 -14.47 -6.56 -1.82
CA HIS A 144 -14.91 -7.62 -0.91
C HIS A 144 -16.44 -7.68 -0.73
N GLY A 145 -17.20 -6.97 -1.57
CA GLY A 145 -18.66 -6.95 -1.51
C GLY A 145 -19.25 -6.09 -0.39
N ARG A 146 -18.42 -5.30 0.32
CA ARG A 146 -18.90 -4.43 1.42
C ARG A 146 -19.51 -3.14 0.87
N ASN A 147 -20.70 -2.79 1.40
CA ASN A 147 -21.37 -1.54 1.10
C ASN A 147 -20.68 -0.39 1.86
N LEU A 148 -20.23 0.62 1.12
CA LEU A 148 -19.61 1.83 1.66
C LEU A 148 -20.56 3.01 1.47
N HIS A 149 -21.10 3.52 2.58
CA HIS A 149 -21.94 4.71 2.59
C HIS A 149 -21.05 5.95 2.69
N VAL A 150 -21.11 6.82 1.70
CA VAL A 150 -20.29 8.01 1.61
C VAL A 150 -21.19 9.22 1.42
N THR A 151 -21.13 10.17 2.34
CA THR A 151 -21.96 11.39 2.31
C THR A 151 -21.41 12.46 1.36
N GLU A 152 -20.11 12.47 1.14
CA GLU A 152 -19.39 13.47 0.33
C GLU A 152 -18.77 12.78 -0.90
N SER A 153 -19.33 13.03 -2.08
CA SER A 153 -18.93 12.32 -3.31
C SER A 153 -17.43 12.47 -3.63
N HIS A 154 -16.82 13.62 -3.33
CA HIS A 154 -15.39 13.82 -3.55
C HIS A 154 -14.49 12.89 -2.70
N LYS A 155 -15.01 12.31 -1.61
CA LYS A 155 -14.31 11.33 -0.77
C LYS A 155 -14.57 9.88 -1.20
N ALA A 156 -15.43 9.64 -2.17
CA ALA A 156 -15.89 8.30 -2.50
C ALA A 156 -14.80 7.41 -3.08
N LEU A 157 -13.94 7.94 -3.96
CA LEU A 157 -12.79 7.21 -4.47
C LEU A 157 -11.84 6.80 -3.34
N ASN A 158 -11.55 7.72 -2.41
CA ASN A 158 -10.75 7.42 -1.24
C ASN A 158 -11.39 6.34 -0.36
N ALA A 159 -12.69 6.46 -0.08
CA ALA A 159 -13.43 5.46 0.69
C ALA A 159 -13.40 4.08 0.03
N LEU A 160 -13.49 4.03 -1.31
CA LEU A 160 -13.40 2.80 -2.08
C LEU A 160 -12.02 2.15 -1.93
N ILE A 161 -10.95 2.90 -2.14
CA ILE A 161 -9.58 2.39 -2.09
C ILE A 161 -9.18 2.01 -0.66
N GLN A 162 -9.34 2.91 0.31
CA GLN A 162 -8.98 2.63 1.70
C GLN A 162 -9.87 1.55 2.32
N GLY A 163 -11.16 1.54 1.99
CA GLY A 163 -12.07 0.49 2.42
C GLY A 163 -11.68 -0.87 1.89
N SER A 164 -11.22 -0.95 0.64
CA SER A 164 -10.70 -2.20 0.06
C SER A 164 -9.37 -2.61 0.68
N ALA A 165 -8.44 -1.67 0.88
CA ALA A 165 -7.16 -1.94 1.55
C ALA A 165 -7.37 -2.51 2.96
N ALA A 166 -8.32 -1.93 3.71
CA ALA A 166 -8.66 -2.43 5.04
C ALA A 166 -9.27 -3.84 5.00
N ASP A 167 -10.06 -4.18 3.98
CA ASP A 167 -10.63 -5.54 3.85
C ASP A 167 -9.58 -6.55 3.37
N VAL A 168 -8.70 -6.16 2.44
CA VAL A 168 -7.50 -6.94 2.06
C VAL A 168 -6.66 -7.27 3.29
N MET A 169 -6.39 -6.27 4.13
CA MET A 169 -5.61 -6.46 5.36
C MET A 169 -6.30 -7.37 6.36
N ARG A 170 -7.63 -7.26 6.52
CA ARG A 170 -8.40 -8.16 7.39
C ARG A 170 -8.36 -9.61 6.90
N GLU A 171 -8.53 -9.82 5.59
CA GLU A 171 -8.41 -11.14 4.98
C GLU A 171 -7.00 -11.70 5.19
N ALA A 172 -5.96 -10.90 4.95
CA ALA A 172 -4.56 -11.26 5.17
C ALA A 172 -4.29 -11.73 6.61
N VAL A 173 -4.78 -10.99 7.60
CA VAL A 173 -4.62 -11.38 9.03
C VAL A 173 -5.30 -12.70 9.33
N VAL A 174 -6.52 -12.90 8.83
CA VAL A 174 -7.28 -14.14 9.07
C VAL A 174 -6.62 -15.33 8.39
N THR A 175 -6.19 -15.18 7.14
CA THR A 175 -5.54 -16.25 6.37
C THR A 175 -4.16 -16.59 6.92
N THR A 176 -3.36 -15.59 7.28
CA THR A 176 -2.07 -15.80 7.95
C THR A 176 -2.25 -16.50 9.30
N HIS A 177 -3.20 -16.05 10.12
CA HIS A 177 -3.47 -16.72 11.41
C HIS A 177 -3.89 -18.19 11.24
N LYS A 178 -4.75 -18.47 10.26
CA LYS A 178 -5.15 -19.87 9.94
C LYS A 178 -3.95 -20.70 9.47
N TYR A 179 -3.09 -20.11 8.64
CA TYR A 179 -1.87 -20.78 8.16
C TYR A 179 -0.94 -21.12 9.32
N LEU A 180 -0.63 -20.17 10.20
CA LEU A 180 0.21 -20.37 11.37
C LEU A 180 -0.32 -21.49 12.28
N ASN A 181 -1.61 -21.47 12.58
CA ASN A 181 -2.23 -22.52 13.43
C ASN A 181 -2.22 -23.92 12.80
N ALA A 182 -2.26 -24.00 11.46
CA ALA A 182 -2.31 -25.28 10.75
C ALA A 182 -0.93 -25.91 10.54
N HIS A 183 0.13 -25.09 10.45
CA HIS A 183 1.46 -25.53 9.98
C HIS A 183 2.58 -25.26 10.98
N LEU A 184 2.49 -24.20 11.79
CA LEU A 184 3.56 -23.71 12.64
C LEU A 184 3.12 -23.72 14.11
N LYS A 185 4.04 -24.01 15.01
CA LYS A 185 3.74 -24.20 16.44
C LYS A 185 4.08 -22.98 17.29
N TYR A 186 5.06 -22.18 16.86
CA TYR A 186 5.68 -21.15 17.70
C TYR A 186 5.46 -19.73 17.20
N SER A 187 5.67 -19.47 15.92
CA SER A 187 5.53 -18.13 15.34
C SER A 187 4.09 -17.62 15.39
N HIS A 188 3.89 -16.33 15.68
CA HIS A 188 2.56 -15.75 15.82
C HIS A 188 2.52 -14.27 15.45
N ILE A 189 1.34 -13.79 15.05
CA ILE A 189 1.10 -12.37 14.78
C ILE A 189 1.13 -11.60 16.10
N VAL A 190 2.00 -10.59 16.20
CA VAL A 190 2.12 -9.73 17.40
C VAL A 190 1.59 -8.34 17.17
N ASN A 191 1.57 -7.85 15.92
CA ASN A 191 1.05 -6.53 15.63
C ASN A 191 0.59 -6.40 14.18
N ILE A 192 -0.28 -5.40 13.94
CA ILE A 192 -0.74 -4.97 12.62
C ILE A 192 -0.55 -3.46 12.56
N ILE A 193 0.25 -2.98 11.61
CA ILE A 193 0.63 -1.56 11.53
C ILE A 193 0.27 -1.06 10.14
N HIS A 194 -0.88 -0.39 10.01
CA HIS A 194 -1.43 0.08 8.73
C HIS A 194 -1.61 -1.07 7.73
N ASP A 195 -0.69 -1.23 6.81
CA ASP A 195 -0.62 -2.22 5.74
C ASP A 195 0.46 -3.30 5.96
N GLU A 196 0.99 -3.40 7.19
CA GLU A 196 2.04 -4.32 7.58
C GLU A 196 1.56 -5.32 8.65
N ILE A 197 1.90 -6.60 8.49
CA ILE A 197 1.78 -7.66 9.51
C ILE A 197 3.15 -7.88 10.15
N MET A 198 3.21 -7.86 11.47
CA MET A 198 4.40 -8.13 12.26
C MET A 198 4.22 -9.46 13.01
N LEU A 199 5.15 -10.38 12.80
CA LEU A 199 5.22 -11.66 13.51
C LEU A 199 6.40 -11.68 14.46
N ASP A 200 6.23 -12.38 15.59
CA ASP A 200 7.32 -12.85 16.45
C ASP A 200 7.61 -14.31 16.06
N VAL A 201 8.83 -14.63 15.64
CA VAL A 201 9.13 -15.85 14.92
C VAL A 201 10.29 -16.65 15.50
N ASP A 202 10.16 -17.98 15.39
CA ASP A 202 11.26 -18.93 15.53
C ASP A 202 12.08 -18.95 14.23
N LEU A 203 13.42 -18.94 14.35
CA LEU A 203 14.31 -18.92 13.18
C LEU A 203 14.15 -20.13 12.27
N ASP A 204 13.78 -21.29 12.81
CA ASP A 204 13.57 -22.52 12.03
C ASP A 204 12.33 -22.42 11.14
N GLU A 205 11.41 -21.47 11.40
CA GLU A 205 10.17 -21.25 10.66
C GLU A 205 10.28 -20.11 9.62
N VAL A 206 11.35 -19.31 9.65
CA VAL A 206 11.49 -18.08 8.84
C VAL A 206 11.35 -18.34 7.34
N GLU A 207 12.07 -19.33 6.80
CA GLU A 207 12.03 -19.62 5.35
C GLU A 207 10.62 -20.00 4.87
N ASP A 208 9.92 -20.82 5.66
CA ASP A 208 8.54 -21.22 5.37
C ASP A 208 7.57 -20.01 5.45
N LEU A 209 7.76 -19.13 6.44
CA LEU A 209 6.96 -17.92 6.60
C LEU A 209 7.16 -16.93 5.45
N VAL A 210 8.39 -16.73 5.02
CA VAL A 210 8.74 -15.84 3.90
C VAL A 210 8.11 -16.33 2.60
N ASP A 211 7.97 -17.63 2.41
CA ASP A 211 7.32 -18.20 1.22
C ASP A 211 5.80 -18.12 1.28
N ASN A 212 5.20 -18.35 2.44
CA ASN A 212 3.77 -18.61 2.53
C ASN A 212 2.94 -17.43 3.06
N VAL A 213 3.48 -16.56 3.92
CA VAL A 213 2.73 -15.40 4.41
C VAL A 213 2.37 -14.42 3.31
N PRO A 214 3.27 -14.07 2.34
CA PRO A 214 2.87 -13.25 1.18
C PRO A 214 1.71 -13.85 0.38
N ILE A 215 1.65 -15.17 0.24
CA ILE A 215 0.53 -15.87 -0.42
C ILE A 215 -0.77 -15.66 0.38
N CYS A 216 -0.71 -15.79 1.71
CA CYS A 216 -1.84 -15.53 2.60
C CYS A 216 -2.33 -14.06 2.53
N MET A 217 -1.44 -13.13 2.23
CA MET A 217 -1.73 -11.70 2.12
C MET A 217 -2.27 -11.30 0.75
N THR A 218 -2.32 -12.20 -0.22
CA THR A 218 -2.66 -11.90 -1.61
C THR A 218 -4.04 -12.44 -1.98
N PRO A 219 -5.12 -11.62 -1.91
CA PRO A 219 -6.45 -12.05 -2.31
C PRO A 219 -6.51 -12.41 -3.80
N MET A 220 -6.90 -13.65 -4.12
CA MET A 220 -6.89 -14.15 -5.50
C MET A 220 -7.73 -13.29 -6.44
N SER A 221 -8.90 -12.84 -6.00
CA SER A 221 -9.83 -12.02 -6.80
C SER A 221 -9.26 -10.66 -7.25
N ILE A 222 -8.32 -10.11 -6.48
CA ILE A 222 -7.61 -8.87 -6.85
C ILE A 222 -6.37 -9.23 -7.66
N ASN A 223 -5.62 -10.24 -7.21
CA ASN A 223 -4.34 -10.63 -7.79
C ASN A 223 -4.43 -11.09 -9.26
N GLU A 224 -5.55 -11.70 -9.66
CA GLU A 224 -5.82 -12.07 -11.05
C GLU A 224 -5.89 -10.86 -12.00
N VAL A 225 -6.29 -9.69 -11.50
CA VAL A 225 -6.40 -8.44 -12.27
C VAL A 225 -5.18 -7.56 -12.07
N MET A 226 -4.74 -7.40 -10.82
CA MET A 226 -3.62 -6.56 -10.40
C MET A 226 -2.77 -7.31 -9.38
N PRO A 227 -1.56 -7.74 -9.73
CA PRO A 227 -0.67 -8.43 -8.79
C PRO A 227 -0.42 -7.61 -7.53
N ILE A 228 -0.60 -8.26 -6.38
CA ILE A 228 -0.28 -7.69 -5.07
C ILE A 228 1.10 -8.18 -4.66
N GLU A 229 1.99 -7.26 -4.34
CA GLU A 229 3.34 -7.57 -3.87
C GLU A 229 3.46 -7.24 -2.38
N VAL A 230 4.25 -8.05 -1.69
CA VAL A 230 4.55 -7.92 -0.27
C VAL A 230 6.06 -7.89 -0.10
N ASP A 231 6.56 -6.83 0.52
CA ASP A 231 7.96 -6.71 0.92
C ASP A 231 8.15 -7.38 2.28
N THR A 232 9.29 -8.04 2.47
CA THR A 232 9.61 -8.75 3.72
C THR A 232 10.84 -8.14 4.35
N GLU A 233 10.74 -7.80 5.65
CA GLU A 233 11.85 -7.29 6.46
C GLU A 233 11.99 -8.14 7.73
N ILE A 234 13.19 -8.18 8.31
CA ILE A 234 13.49 -8.91 9.54
C ILE A 234 14.17 -8.00 10.57
N ALA A 235 13.99 -8.29 11.86
CA ALA A 235 14.70 -7.63 12.93
C ALA A 235 15.01 -8.63 14.06
N TYR A 236 16.29 -8.84 14.32
CA TYR A 236 16.75 -9.83 15.31
C TYR A 236 16.83 -9.31 16.75
N LYS A 237 16.93 -8.01 16.94
CA LYS A 237 17.16 -7.42 18.28
C LYS A 237 15.99 -6.58 18.75
N THR A 238 15.60 -5.61 17.96
CA THR A 238 14.50 -4.69 18.30
C THR A 238 13.74 -4.31 17.04
N TRP A 239 12.48 -3.88 17.17
CA TRP A 239 11.72 -3.35 16.03
C TRP A 239 12.43 -2.20 15.28
N ALA A 240 13.34 -1.46 15.94
CA ALA A 240 14.08 -0.36 15.32
C ALA A 240 15.15 -0.83 14.33
N ASP A 241 15.56 -2.10 14.39
CA ASP A 241 16.66 -2.68 13.64
C ASP A 241 16.17 -3.47 12.40
N LYS A 242 15.02 -3.08 11.85
CA LYS A 242 14.48 -3.63 10.60
C LYS A 242 15.46 -3.52 9.44
N GLU A 243 15.68 -4.62 8.76
CA GLU A 243 16.43 -4.71 7.52
C GLU A 243 15.67 -5.55 6.49
N GLU A 244 15.91 -5.31 5.21
CA GLU A 244 15.32 -6.11 4.14
C GLU A 244 15.74 -7.57 4.29
N TYR A 245 14.78 -8.50 4.19
CA TYR A 245 15.10 -9.91 4.25
C TYR A 245 15.71 -10.37 2.92
N GLU A 246 17.01 -10.65 2.95
CA GLU A 246 17.69 -11.30 1.85
C GLU A 246 17.77 -12.80 2.12
N ARG A 247 17.27 -13.63 1.21
CA ARG A 247 17.54 -15.08 1.22
C ARG A 247 19.04 -15.30 1.14
N SER A 248 19.67 -15.38 2.28
CA SER A 248 21.12 -15.59 2.34
C SER A 248 21.42 -17.09 2.27
N GLY A 249 22.27 -17.47 1.31
CA GLY A 249 23.10 -18.65 1.46
C GLY A 249 24.19 -18.45 2.56
N LYS A 250 23.98 -17.53 3.51
CA LYS A 250 24.84 -17.29 4.68
C LYS A 250 24.02 -17.51 5.94
N GLN A 251 24.38 -18.53 6.70
CA GLN A 251 23.85 -18.78 8.03
C GLN A 251 23.95 -17.49 8.89
N PRO A 252 22.91 -17.16 9.66
CA PRO A 252 23.01 -16.10 10.67
C PRO A 252 24.13 -16.46 11.63
N VAL A 253 25.02 -15.52 11.88
CA VAL A 253 26.04 -15.65 12.94
C VAL A 253 25.28 -15.75 14.25
N ALA A 254 25.29 -16.92 14.87
CA ALA A 254 24.72 -17.16 16.18
C ALA A 254 25.36 -16.20 17.18
N LEU A 255 24.61 -15.18 17.57
CA LEU A 255 24.96 -14.31 18.70
C LEU A 255 24.45 -14.96 20.00
N HIS A 256 25.03 -16.14 20.31
CA HIS A 256 25.00 -16.66 21.68
C HIS A 256 26.35 -16.42 22.29
N ALA A 257 26.44 -15.50 23.22
CA ALA A 257 27.24 -15.61 24.45
C ALA A 257 27.42 -14.24 25.10
N GLY A 258 26.94 -14.10 26.32
CA GLY A 258 27.30 -13.03 27.24
C GLY A 258 26.18 -12.71 28.19
#